data_0ed3bf4a7be3b26cb4b080869753f4aa
#
_entry.id   0ed3bf4a7be3b26cb4b080869753f4aa
#
_cell.length_a   1.000
_cell.length_b   1.000
_cell.length_c   1.000
_cell.angle_alpha   90.00
_cell.angle_beta   90.00
_cell.angle_gamma   90.00
#
_symmetry.space_group_name_H-M   'P 1'
#
loop_
_entity.id
_entity.type
_entity.pdbx_description
1 polymer ?
#
loop_
_entity_poly.entity_id
_entity_poly.type
_entity_poly.pdbx_seq_one_letter_code
_entity_poly.pdbx_strand_id
1 'polypeptide(L)'
;MNKAKRSFWLVCTLFFLGLLVTAESLAVERILRRNEAIAEEKAYQEYRNTGCKNGRPDPLIQGEIKGAPVPDEYIPFVNYSDSWNEARNFGGDRHHEGTDIMSGTVSKKRGEIPVLSMSDGVVEQIGWLKLGGYRVGIRSPKGVYFYYAHLYSYAPGIRRGTKIRAGDVIGYMGDSGYGEKEGTVGKFPVHLHLGIYRKDTKYGEYSLNP
;
A
#
# COMPACT_ATOMS: atom_id res chain seq x y z
N MET A 1 21.16 9.71 69.94
CA MET A 1 20.05 10.03 69.03
C MET A 1 18.76 9.51 69.65
N ASN A 2 17.77 10.40 69.90
CA ASN A 2 16.51 10.09 70.59
C ASN A 2 15.69 9.11 69.73
N LYS A 3 14.95 8.20 70.36
CA LYS A 3 14.11 7.17 69.71
C LYS A 3 13.19 7.74 68.61
N ALA A 4 12.63 8.92 68.86
CA ALA A 4 11.79 9.66 67.92
C ALA A 4 12.54 10.09 66.63
N LYS A 5 13.81 10.53 66.72
CA LYS A 5 14.64 10.86 65.56
C LYS A 5 15.01 9.65 64.74
N ARG A 6 15.24 8.50 65.36
CA ARG A 6 15.50 7.22 64.64
C ARG A 6 14.27 6.78 63.87
N SER A 7 13.09 6.83 64.45
CA SER A 7 11.82 6.49 63.77
C SER A 7 11.52 7.42 62.60
N PHE A 8 11.74 8.72 62.75
CA PHE A 8 11.56 9.71 61.69
C PHE A 8 12.48 9.40 60.46
N TRP A 9 13.76 9.18 60.71
CA TRP A 9 14.71 8.87 59.64
C TRP A 9 14.37 7.56 58.96
N LEU A 10 13.93 6.52 59.68
CA LEU A 10 13.50 5.26 59.10
C LEU A 10 12.31 5.44 58.15
N VAL A 11 11.29 6.20 58.55
CA VAL A 11 10.12 6.49 57.71
C VAL A 11 10.52 7.28 56.47
N CYS A 12 11.35 8.28 56.55
CA CYS A 12 11.85 9.04 55.44
C CYS A 12 12.65 8.14 54.45
N THR A 13 13.50 7.26 54.97
CA THR A 13 14.28 6.35 54.11
C THR A 13 13.39 5.36 53.35
N LEU A 14 12.38 4.78 54.04
CA LEU A 14 11.41 3.88 53.39
C LEU A 14 10.56 4.61 52.35
N PHE A 15 10.17 5.85 52.60
CA PHE A 15 9.44 6.66 51.65
C PHE A 15 10.28 6.97 50.39
N PHE A 16 11.56 7.36 50.55
CA PHE A 16 12.46 7.59 49.43
C PHE A 16 12.77 6.32 48.66
N LEU A 17 12.95 5.17 49.33
CA LEU A 17 13.08 3.89 48.67
C LEU A 17 11.82 3.52 47.85
N GLY A 18 10.64 3.75 48.41
CA GLY A 18 9.37 3.55 47.69
C GLY A 18 9.25 4.41 46.43
N LEU A 19 9.66 5.71 46.52
CA LEU A 19 9.68 6.62 45.39
C LEU A 19 10.69 6.18 44.29
N LEU A 20 11.86 5.70 44.69
CA LEU A 20 12.86 5.19 43.77
C LEU A 20 12.34 3.95 43.02
N VAL A 21 11.76 2.98 43.71
CA VAL A 21 11.18 1.76 43.12
C VAL A 21 10.07 2.12 42.14
N THR A 22 9.19 3.07 42.49
CA THR A 22 8.14 3.50 41.57
C THR A 22 8.68 4.24 40.34
N ALA A 23 9.71 5.06 40.49
CA ALA A 23 10.35 5.77 39.39
C ALA A 23 11.05 4.78 38.43
N GLU A 24 11.76 3.79 38.95
CA GLU A 24 12.39 2.74 38.16
C GLU A 24 11.33 1.90 37.43
N SER A 25 10.25 1.53 38.10
CA SER A 25 9.14 0.79 37.47
C SER A 25 8.51 1.56 36.30
N LEU A 26 8.29 2.87 36.48
CA LEU A 26 7.77 3.75 35.41
C LEU A 26 8.78 3.89 34.25
N ALA A 27 10.08 3.94 34.54
CA ALA A 27 11.11 4.01 33.53
C ALA A 27 11.18 2.71 32.70
N VAL A 28 11.12 1.56 33.36
CA VAL A 28 11.07 0.25 32.72
C VAL A 28 9.83 0.13 31.83
N GLU A 29 8.66 0.52 32.33
CA GLU A 29 7.41 0.49 31.56
C GLU A 29 7.50 1.38 30.31
N ARG A 30 8.09 2.57 30.40
CA ARG A 30 8.31 3.45 29.23
C ARG A 30 9.24 2.80 28.21
N ILE A 31 10.31 2.15 28.65
CA ILE A 31 11.25 1.44 27.76
C ILE A 31 10.53 0.30 27.05
N LEU A 32 9.75 -0.50 27.78
CA LEU A 32 8.99 -1.62 27.19
C LEU A 32 7.99 -1.12 26.14
N ARG A 33 7.18 -0.11 26.44
CA ARG A 33 6.25 0.49 25.48
C ARG A 33 6.95 1.05 24.25
N ARG A 34 8.13 1.68 24.45
CA ARG A 34 8.93 2.18 23.33
C ARG A 34 9.43 1.03 22.43
N ASN A 35 9.92 -0.04 23.02
CA ASN A 35 10.41 -1.20 22.28
C ASN A 35 9.27 -1.91 21.53
N GLU A 36 8.10 -2.03 22.14
CA GLU A 36 6.89 -2.55 21.49
C GLU A 36 6.50 -1.69 20.27
N ALA A 37 6.48 -0.36 20.43
CA ALA A 37 6.17 0.54 19.32
C ALA A 37 7.19 0.46 18.17
N ILE A 38 8.48 0.31 18.48
CA ILE A 38 9.53 0.12 17.47
C ILE A 38 9.36 -1.22 16.75
N ALA A 39 9.06 -2.29 17.49
CA ALA A 39 8.84 -3.61 16.90
C ALA A 39 7.59 -3.63 15.99
N GLU A 40 6.52 -2.97 16.42
CA GLU A 40 5.28 -2.82 15.63
C GLU A 40 5.52 -2.03 14.36
N GLU A 41 6.24 -0.90 14.43
CA GLU A 41 6.59 -0.10 13.26
C GLU A 41 7.46 -0.89 12.28
N LYS A 42 8.45 -1.63 12.78
CA LYS A 42 9.29 -2.50 11.94
C LYS A 42 8.46 -3.58 11.23
N ALA A 43 7.55 -4.23 11.94
CA ALA A 43 6.66 -5.24 11.37
C ALA A 43 5.71 -4.63 10.32
N TYR A 44 5.23 -3.41 10.53
CA TYR A 44 4.43 -2.68 9.56
C TYR A 44 5.21 -2.35 8.29
N GLN A 45 6.45 -1.86 8.40
CA GLN A 45 7.29 -1.57 7.24
C GLN A 45 7.65 -2.85 6.46
N GLU A 46 7.98 -3.94 7.18
CA GLU A 46 8.21 -5.25 6.56
C GLU A 46 6.95 -5.73 5.80
N TYR A 47 5.78 -5.60 6.41
CA TYR A 47 4.51 -5.94 5.76
C TYR A 47 4.25 -5.12 4.51
N ARG A 48 4.50 -3.81 4.55
CA ARG A 48 4.36 -2.95 3.36
C ARG A 48 5.28 -3.37 2.22
N ASN A 49 6.52 -3.71 2.55
CA ASN A 49 7.55 -4.03 1.56
C ASN A 49 7.40 -5.43 0.95
N THR A 50 6.78 -6.36 1.66
CA THR A 50 6.71 -7.77 1.24
C THR A 50 5.30 -8.27 0.94
N GLY A 51 4.26 -7.54 1.36
CA GLY A 51 2.88 -8.05 1.35
C GLY A 51 2.65 -9.22 2.32
N CYS A 52 3.64 -9.53 3.17
CA CYS A 52 3.64 -10.71 4.03
C CYS A 52 3.49 -10.34 5.51
N LYS A 53 2.67 -11.09 6.23
CA LYS A 53 2.59 -11.08 7.70
C LYS A 53 3.32 -12.29 8.25
N ASN A 54 4.31 -12.08 9.14
CA ASN A 54 5.12 -13.16 9.73
C ASN A 54 5.72 -14.10 8.67
N GLY A 55 6.28 -13.53 7.60
CA GLY A 55 6.90 -14.27 6.50
C GLY A 55 5.94 -15.06 5.61
N ARG A 56 4.64 -14.80 5.70
CA ARG A 56 3.62 -15.43 4.85
C ARG A 56 2.79 -14.36 4.15
N PRO A 57 2.41 -14.57 2.86
CA PRO A 57 1.49 -13.68 2.17
C PRO A 57 0.23 -13.44 2.99
N ASP A 58 -0.26 -12.18 2.98
CA ASP A 58 -1.49 -11.86 3.73
C ASP A 58 -2.69 -12.65 3.16
N PRO A 59 -3.31 -13.55 3.94
CA PRO A 59 -4.41 -14.37 3.45
C PRO A 59 -5.62 -13.55 2.99
N LEU A 60 -5.79 -12.33 3.52
CA LEU A 60 -6.86 -11.43 3.09
C LEU A 60 -6.60 -10.95 1.67
N ILE A 61 -5.38 -10.52 1.36
CA ILE A 61 -5.01 -10.06 0.01
C ILE A 61 -5.07 -11.23 -0.97
N GLN A 62 -4.45 -12.36 -0.61
CA GLN A 62 -4.48 -13.56 -1.44
C GLN A 62 -5.90 -14.04 -1.74
N GLY A 63 -6.80 -13.99 -0.75
CA GLY A 63 -8.20 -14.38 -0.94
C GLY A 63 -9.02 -13.42 -1.80
N GLU A 64 -8.53 -12.20 -2.05
CA GLU A 64 -9.18 -11.22 -2.92
C GLU A 64 -8.59 -11.21 -4.35
N ILE A 65 -7.35 -11.68 -4.54
CA ILE A 65 -6.74 -11.85 -5.87
C ILE A 65 -7.26 -13.14 -6.49
N LYS A 66 -7.94 -13.03 -7.63
CA LYS A 66 -8.56 -14.15 -8.35
C LYS A 66 -8.02 -14.35 -9.76
N GLY A 67 -7.17 -13.46 -10.24
CA GLY A 67 -6.60 -13.55 -11.58
C GLY A 67 -5.52 -12.51 -11.84
N ALA A 68 -4.88 -12.61 -12.98
CA ALA A 68 -3.89 -11.67 -13.46
C ALA A 68 -4.53 -10.38 -13.97
N PRO A 69 -3.80 -9.23 -13.97
CA PRO A 69 -4.31 -7.97 -14.47
C PRO A 69 -4.28 -7.84 -16.00
N VAL A 70 -3.80 -8.86 -16.70
CA VAL A 70 -3.82 -8.97 -18.17
C VAL A 70 -4.29 -10.36 -18.57
N PRO A 71 -4.89 -10.53 -19.77
CA PRO A 71 -5.29 -11.85 -20.26
C PRO A 71 -4.11 -12.84 -20.36
N ASP A 72 -4.38 -14.12 -20.17
CA ASP A 72 -3.36 -15.19 -20.12
C ASP A 72 -2.47 -15.23 -21.37
N GLU A 73 -3.03 -14.95 -22.54
CA GLU A 73 -2.29 -14.88 -23.79
C GLU A 73 -1.22 -13.77 -23.83
N TYR A 74 -1.33 -12.76 -22.99
CA TYR A 74 -0.34 -11.67 -22.90
C TYR A 74 0.71 -11.89 -21.81
N ILE A 75 0.46 -12.76 -20.81
CA ILE A 75 1.38 -13.01 -19.69
C ILE A 75 2.80 -13.36 -20.14
N PRO A 76 3.03 -14.24 -21.15
CA PRO A 76 4.39 -14.58 -21.57
C PRO A 76 5.16 -13.44 -22.23
N PHE A 77 4.51 -12.35 -22.55
CA PHE A 77 5.07 -11.27 -23.34
C PHE A 77 5.20 -9.95 -22.58
N VAL A 78 4.45 -9.75 -21.51
CA VAL A 78 4.62 -8.58 -20.65
C VAL A 78 5.81 -8.78 -19.72
N ASN A 79 6.48 -7.69 -19.37
CA ASN A 79 7.60 -7.72 -18.46
C ASN A 79 7.22 -7.05 -17.15
N TYR A 80 7.63 -7.67 -16.07
CA TYR A 80 7.43 -7.13 -14.74
C TYR A 80 8.72 -7.30 -13.92
N SER A 81 9.05 -6.33 -13.14
CA SER A 81 10.10 -6.40 -12.13
C SER A 81 9.58 -5.73 -10.86
N ASP A 82 10.07 -6.18 -9.72
CA ASP A 82 9.75 -5.51 -8.45
C ASP A 82 10.35 -4.10 -8.46
N SER A 83 9.50 -3.13 -8.72
CA SER A 83 9.83 -1.70 -8.71
C SER A 83 9.21 -0.97 -7.51
N TRP A 84 8.69 -1.74 -6.55
CA TRP A 84 8.17 -1.22 -5.30
C TRP A 84 9.19 -0.36 -4.56
N ASN A 85 8.72 0.77 -4.05
CA ASN A 85 9.52 1.71 -3.25
C ASN A 85 10.73 2.33 -3.96
N GLU A 86 10.91 2.12 -5.27
CA GLU A 86 11.92 2.83 -6.04
C GLU A 86 11.69 4.34 -6.00
N ALA A 87 12.77 5.11 -5.95
CA ALA A 87 12.70 6.56 -6.00
C ALA A 87 12.11 7.05 -7.32
N ARG A 88 11.21 8.00 -7.26
CA ARG A 88 10.58 8.69 -8.40
C ARG A 88 10.76 10.20 -8.22
N ASN A 89 11.19 10.89 -9.23
CA ASN A 89 11.47 12.33 -9.19
C ASN A 89 10.45 13.20 -9.94
N PHE A 90 9.62 12.62 -10.80
CA PHE A 90 8.59 13.39 -11.50
C PHE A 90 7.47 13.79 -10.51
N GLY A 91 7.22 15.11 -10.45
CA GLY A 91 6.21 15.66 -9.54
C GLY A 91 6.66 15.84 -8.09
N GLY A 92 7.96 15.76 -7.80
CA GLY A 92 8.60 15.86 -6.49
C GLY A 92 9.20 14.52 -6.03
N ASP A 93 9.94 14.57 -4.93
CA ASP A 93 10.52 13.37 -4.34
C ASP A 93 9.42 12.48 -3.77
N ARG A 94 9.32 11.27 -4.28
CA ARG A 94 8.34 10.26 -3.88
C ARG A 94 8.88 8.85 -4.11
N HIS A 95 8.22 7.87 -3.56
CA HIS A 95 8.48 6.47 -3.79
C HIS A 95 7.38 5.84 -4.65
N HIS A 96 7.73 4.78 -5.36
CA HIS A 96 6.80 4.02 -6.19
C HIS A 96 5.87 3.18 -5.30
N GLU A 97 4.56 3.44 -5.37
CA GLU A 97 3.56 2.77 -4.53
C GLU A 97 2.84 1.63 -5.27
N GLY A 98 3.56 0.90 -6.10
CA GLY A 98 3.02 -0.19 -6.89
C GLY A 98 4.10 -0.89 -7.71
N THR A 99 3.66 -1.61 -8.71
CA THR A 99 4.50 -2.32 -9.66
C THR A 99 4.10 -1.94 -11.08
N ASP A 100 5.10 -1.76 -11.95
CA ASP A 100 4.89 -1.44 -13.36
C ASP A 100 4.98 -2.73 -14.21
N ILE A 101 3.88 -3.07 -14.87
CA ILE A 101 3.79 -4.18 -15.82
C ILE A 101 3.94 -3.60 -17.22
N MET A 102 5.12 -3.78 -17.80
CA MET A 102 5.48 -3.23 -19.11
C MET A 102 4.85 -4.03 -20.24
N SER A 103 4.46 -3.35 -21.32
CA SER A 103 3.88 -4.02 -22.51
C SER A 103 4.86 -4.98 -23.22
N GLY A 104 6.13 -4.96 -22.84
CA GLY A 104 7.15 -5.88 -23.34
C GLY A 104 7.34 -5.88 -24.84
N THR A 105 7.35 -7.08 -25.43
CA THR A 105 7.53 -7.29 -26.86
C THR A 105 6.22 -7.36 -27.63
N VAL A 106 5.06 -7.47 -26.93
CA VAL A 106 3.76 -7.71 -27.58
C VAL A 106 3.27 -6.49 -28.32
N SER A 107 3.31 -5.36 -27.65
CA SER A 107 2.82 -4.12 -28.24
C SER A 107 3.44 -2.90 -27.58
N LYS A 108 3.87 -1.96 -28.39
CA LYS A 108 4.24 -0.61 -27.96
C LYS A 108 3.11 0.38 -28.18
N LYS A 109 1.94 -0.10 -28.65
CA LYS A 109 0.81 0.76 -28.96
C LYS A 109 -0.15 0.83 -27.79
N ARG A 110 -0.64 2.04 -27.59
CA ARG A 110 -1.69 2.33 -26.61
C ARG A 110 -2.97 1.59 -26.98
N GLY A 111 -3.64 1.03 -26.00
CA GLY A 111 -4.98 0.46 -26.18
C GLY A 111 -5.04 -0.96 -26.75
N GLU A 112 -3.89 -1.62 -26.98
CA GLU A 112 -3.89 -2.99 -27.53
C GLU A 112 -4.04 -4.05 -26.44
N ILE A 113 -3.45 -3.87 -25.26
CA ILE A 113 -3.50 -4.87 -24.20
C ILE A 113 -4.67 -4.54 -23.26
N PRO A 114 -5.65 -5.44 -23.13
CA PRO A 114 -6.73 -5.29 -22.16
C PRO A 114 -6.19 -5.35 -20.74
N VAL A 115 -6.77 -4.52 -19.84
CA VAL A 115 -6.51 -4.57 -18.41
C VAL A 115 -7.70 -5.18 -17.71
N LEU A 116 -7.45 -6.24 -16.96
CA LEU A 116 -8.45 -7.02 -16.25
C LEU A 116 -8.50 -6.67 -14.78
N SER A 117 -9.66 -6.76 -14.19
CA SER A 117 -9.78 -6.70 -12.73
C SER A 117 -9.21 -7.97 -12.11
N MET A 118 -8.31 -7.82 -11.14
CA MET A 118 -7.75 -8.95 -10.38
C MET A 118 -8.73 -9.49 -9.32
N SER A 119 -9.78 -8.73 -9.00
CA SER A 119 -10.73 -9.05 -7.93
C SER A 119 -12.16 -8.79 -8.33
N ASP A 120 -13.10 -9.42 -7.65
CA ASP A 120 -14.45 -8.89 -7.59
C ASP A 120 -14.44 -7.57 -6.82
N GLY A 121 -15.46 -6.73 -7.05
CA GLY A 121 -15.56 -5.48 -6.29
C GLY A 121 -16.48 -4.45 -6.91
N VAL A 122 -16.25 -3.21 -6.52
CA VAL A 122 -16.97 -2.05 -7.03
C VAL A 122 -15.96 -0.99 -7.45
N VAL A 123 -16.18 -0.37 -8.60
CA VAL A 123 -15.39 0.79 -9.03
C VAL A 123 -15.62 1.92 -8.04
N GLU A 124 -14.64 2.18 -7.18
CA GLU A 124 -14.69 3.25 -6.18
C GLU A 124 -14.22 4.58 -6.74
N GLN A 125 -13.19 4.51 -7.59
CA GLN A 125 -12.58 5.68 -8.19
C GLN A 125 -12.34 5.45 -9.69
N ILE A 126 -12.55 6.50 -10.49
CA ILE A 126 -12.26 6.52 -11.92
C ILE A 126 -11.97 7.97 -12.33
N GLY A 127 -11.20 8.21 -13.35
CA GLY A 127 -10.92 9.54 -13.90
C GLY A 127 -9.43 9.83 -13.95
N TRP A 128 -9.12 11.08 -14.26
CA TRP A 128 -7.77 11.59 -14.45
C TRP A 128 -7.07 11.94 -13.15
N LEU A 129 -5.79 11.59 -13.07
CA LEU A 129 -4.85 12.10 -12.07
C LEU A 129 -3.58 12.59 -12.76
N LYS A 130 -2.98 13.68 -12.25
CA LYS A 130 -1.75 14.26 -12.79
C LYS A 130 -0.63 13.25 -13.00
N LEU A 131 -0.38 12.38 -12.04
CA LEU A 131 0.65 11.34 -12.12
C LEU A 131 0.12 10.06 -12.78
N GLY A 132 -0.99 9.52 -12.31
CA GLY A 132 -1.54 8.23 -12.75
C GLY A 132 -2.29 8.25 -14.07
N GLY A 133 -2.56 9.42 -14.66
CA GLY A 133 -3.33 9.52 -15.87
C GLY A 133 -4.78 9.03 -15.71
N TYR A 134 -5.32 8.37 -16.72
CA TYR A 134 -6.57 7.64 -16.62
C TYR A 134 -6.40 6.43 -15.71
N ARG A 135 -7.21 6.35 -14.67
CA ARG A 135 -7.11 5.30 -13.67
C ARG A 135 -8.47 4.74 -13.27
N VAL A 136 -8.47 3.48 -12.86
CA VAL A 136 -9.59 2.79 -12.21
C VAL A 136 -9.13 2.25 -10.87
N GLY A 137 -9.92 2.48 -9.84
CA GLY A 137 -9.70 1.91 -8.51
C GLY A 137 -10.89 1.04 -8.12
N ILE A 138 -10.65 -0.19 -7.74
CA ILE A 138 -11.66 -1.18 -7.40
C ILE A 138 -11.51 -1.55 -5.92
N ARG A 139 -12.58 -1.39 -5.16
CA ARG A 139 -12.67 -1.86 -3.78
C ARG A 139 -13.26 -3.27 -3.76
N SER A 140 -12.48 -4.22 -3.28
CA SER A 140 -12.90 -5.61 -3.14
C SER A 140 -13.88 -5.79 -1.96
N PRO A 141 -14.59 -6.94 -1.86
CA PRO A 141 -15.54 -7.19 -0.80
C PRO A 141 -14.95 -7.12 0.61
N LYS A 142 -13.67 -7.48 0.78
CA LYS A 142 -12.97 -7.41 2.08
C LYS A 142 -12.18 -6.13 2.27
N GLY A 143 -12.38 -5.11 1.40
CA GLY A 143 -11.84 -3.77 1.57
C GLY A 143 -10.41 -3.57 1.04
N VAL A 144 -9.83 -4.52 0.29
CA VAL A 144 -8.59 -4.30 -0.44
C VAL A 144 -8.88 -3.39 -1.63
N TYR A 145 -8.04 -2.38 -1.85
CA TYR A 145 -8.18 -1.47 -2.98
C TYR A 145 -7.13 -1.78 -4.03
N PHE A 146 -7.59 -2.13 -5.22
CA PHE A 146 -6.78 -2.39 -6.40
C PHE A 146 -6.78 -1.16 -7.30
N TYR A 147 -5.62 -0.64 -7.60
CA TYR A 147 -5.41 0.59 -8.38
C TYR A 147 -4.73 0.27 -9.70
N TYR A 148 -5.38 0.64 -10.79
CA TYR A 148 -4.93 0.43 -12.17
C TYR A 148 -4.77 1.79 -12.84
N ALA A 149 -3.55 2.14 -13.24
CA ALA A 149 -3.26 3.47 -13.77
C ALA A 149 -2.54 3.44 -15.11
N HIS A 150 -2.32 4.61 -15.68
CA HIS A 150 -1.75 4.85 -17.00
C HIS A 150 -2.58 4.26 -18.15
N LEU A 151 -3.89 4.07 -17.94
CA LEU A 151 -4.76 3.50 -18.97
C LEU A 151 -4.81 4.42 -20.20
N TYR A 152 -4.97 3.81 -21.38
CA TYR A 152 -5.29 4.52 -22.63
C TYR A 152 -6.76 4.95 -22.64
N SER A 153 -7.65 4.02 -22.29
CA SER A 153 -9.09 4.24 -22.23
C SER A 153 -9.75 3.26 -21.25
N TYR A 154 -10.95 3.59 -20.85
CA TYR A 154 -11.80 2.69 -20.06
C TYR A 154 -12.55 1.73 -20.97
N ALA A 155 -12.87 0.53 -20.49
CA ALA A 155 -13.80 -0.35 -21.16
C ALA A 155 -15.24 0.22 -21.14
N PRO A 156 -16.07 -0.13 -22.13
CA PRO A 156 -17.46 0.35 -22.18
C PRO A 156 -18.23 0.04 -20.88
N GLY A 157 -18.96 1.02 -20.37
CA GLY A 157 -19.80 0.86 -19.18
C GLY A 157 -19.07 0.97 -17.83
N ILE A 158 -17.76 1.09 -17.80
CA ILE A 158 -17.00 1.29 -16.58
C ILE A 158 -17.20 2.73 -16.06
N ARG A 159 -17.76 2.84 -14.86
CA ARG A 159 -18.01 4.12 -14.15
C ARG A 159 -18.01 3.88 -12.64
N ARG A 160 -17.91 4.91 -11.86
CA ARG A 160 -18.01 4.81 -10.39
C ARG A 160 -19.31 4.10 -9.99
N GLY A 161 -19.20 3.15 -9.07
CA GLY A 161 -20.31 2.31 -8.61
C GLY A 161 -20.57 1.06 -9.47
N THR A 162 -19.89 0.88 -10.62
CA THR A 162 -20.01 -0.35 -11.42
C THR A 162 -19.52 -1.55 -10.61
N LYS A 163 -20.33 -2.61 -10.53
CA LYS A 163 -19.93 -3.90 -9.96
C LYS A 163 -19.06 -4.63 -10.97
N ILE A 164 -17.93 -5.12 -10.54
CA ILE A 164 -16.90 -5.80 -11.34
C ILE A 164 -16.71 -7.20 -10.81
N ARG A 165 -16.47 -8.14 -11.71
CA ARG A 165 -15.96 -9.48 -11.41
C ARG A 165 -14.49 -9.56 -11.77
N ALA A 166 -13.76 -10.42 -11.08
CA ALA A 166 -12.40 -10.77 -11.51
C ALA A 166 -12.41 -11.28 -12.96
N GLY A 167 -11.47 -10.80 -13.77
CA GLY A 167 -11.40 -11.10 -15.21
C GLY A 167 -12.20 -10.15 -16.11
N ASP A 168 -13.07 -9.30 -15.57
CA ASP A 168 -13.75 -8.27 -16.38
C ASP A 168 -12.73 -7.27 -16.93
N VAL A 169 -12.85 -6.91 -18.20
CA VAL A 169 -12.04 -5.85 -18.82
C VAL A 169 -12.48 -4.50 -18.25
N ILE A 170 -11.55 -3.78 -17.62
CA ILE A 170 -11.80 -2.48 -17.02
C ILE A 170 -11.26 -1.31 -17.82
N GLY A 171 -10.34 -1.58 -18.73
CA GLY A 171 -9.71 -0.60 -19.60
C GLY A 171 -8.64 -1.23 -20.46
N TYR A 172 -7.80 -0.38 -21.04
CA TYR A 172 -6.73 -0.80 -21.94
C TYR A 172 -5.43 -0.11 -21.54
N MET A 173 -4.33 -0.85 -21.60
CA MET A 173 -2.99 -0.39 -21.21
C MET A 173 -2.56 0.81 -22.05
N GLY A 174 -1.92 1.79 -21.44
CA GLY A 174 -1.46 3.00 -22.10
C GLY A 174 -0.22 3.60 -21.46
N ASP A 175 -0.07 4.92 -21.63
CA ASP A 175 1.00 5.75 -21.09
C ASP A 175 0.47 7.13 -20.72
N SER A 176 -0.77 7.19 -20.28
CA SER A 176 -1.41 8.44 -19.86
C SER A 176 -0.89 8.89 -18.48
N GLY A 177 -0.78 10.19 -18.28
CA GLY A 177 -0.31 10.75 -17.02
C GLY A 177 0.93 11.64 -17.18
N TYR A 178 1.55 11.95 -16.05
CA TYR A 178 2.70 12.85 -15.94
C TYR A 178 2.46 14.21 -16.62
N GLY A 179 1.26 14.77 -16.41
CA GLY A 179 0.86 16.07 -16.94
C GLY A 179 -0.36 16.65 -16.25
N GLU A 180 -0.41 18.00 -16.21
CA GLU A 180 -1.57 18.73 -15.65
C GLU A 180 -2.82 18.60 -16.54
N LYS A 181 -2.59 18.54 -17.85
CA LYS A 181 -3.67 18.46 -18.83
C LYS A 181 -4.17 17.01 -18.94
N GLU A 182 -5.47 16.82 -18.79
CA GLU A 182 -6.11 15.54 -19.07
C GLU A 182 -5.79 15.04 -20.48
N GLY A 183 -5.52 13.74 -20.62
CA GLY A 183 -5.12 13.13 -21.88
C GLY A 183 -3.62 13.28 -22.23
N THR A 184 -2.78 13.81 -21.32
CA THR A 184 -1.33 13.80 -21.52
C THR A 184 -0.83 12.37 -21.67
N VAL A 185 -0.06 12.10 -22.76
CA VAL A 185 0.54 10.80 -23.11
C VAL A 185 1.96 10.98 -23.63
N GLY A 186 2.73 9.88 -23.82
CA GLY A 186 4.04 9.91 -24.46
C GLY A 186 5.19 10.36 -23.58
N LYS A 187 5.00 10.38 -22.25
CA LYS A 187 6.05 10.75 -21.29
C LYS A 187 6.90 9.56 -20.84
N PHE A 188 6.41 8.35 -21.03
CA PHE A 188 7.04 7.10 -20.64
C PHE A 188 6.52 5.94 -21.53
N PRO A 189 7.16 4.75 -21.50
CA PRO A 189 6.70 3.60 -22.27
C PRO A 189 5.31 3.12 -21.82
N VAL A 190 4.59 2.46 -22.74
CA VAL A 190 3.29 1.84 -22.45
C VAL A 190 3.44 0.77 -21.38
N HIS A 191 2.69 0.89 -20.29
CA HIS A 191 2.66 -0.05 -19.16
C HIS A 191 1.37 0.09 -18.35
N LEU A 192 1.11 -0.88 -17.52
CA LEU A 192 0.12 -0.80 -16.45
C LEU A 192 0.84 -0.56 -15.12
N HIS A 193 0.53 0.52 -14.44
CA HIS A 193 0.86 0.67 -13.02
C HIS A 193 -0.22 0.01 -12.17
N LEU A 194 0.18 -0.99 -11.40
CA LEU A 194 -0.67 -1.73 -10.47
C LEU A 194 -0.30 -1.39 -9.03
N GLY A 195 -1.27 -0.94 -8.25
CA GLY A 195 -1.12 -0.71 -6.81
C GLY A 195 -2.11 -1.54 -6.00
N ILE A 196 -1.70 -2.00 -4.84
CA ILE A 196 -2.55 -2.68 -3.86
C ILE A 196 -2.50 -1.87 -2.56
N TYR A 197 -3.69 -1.54 -2.04
CA TYR A 197 -3.80 -0.72 -0.83
C TYR A 197 -4.67 -1.41 0.21
N ARG A 198 -4.28 -1.22 1.45
CA ARG A 198 -5.08 -1.61 2.62
C ARG A 198 -5.38 -0.41 3.48
N LYS A 199 -6.46 -0.52 4.22
CA LYS A 199 -6.84 0.48 5.22
C LYS A 199 -6.91 -0.17 6.60
N ASP A 200 -6.31 0.48 7.59
CA ASP A 200 -6.51 0.15 8.98
C ASP A 200 -6.76 1.39 9.85
N THR A 201 -7.07 1.18 11.12
CA THR A 201 -7.43 2.27 12.03
C THR A 201 -6.25 3.09 12.50
N LYS A 202 -5.03 2.52 12.48
CA LYS A 202 -3.81 3.18 12.98
C LYS A 202 -3.11 3.98 11.89
N TYR A 203 -2.96 3.39 10.69
CA TYR A 203 -2.14 3.94 9.62
C TYR A 203 -2.98 4.56 8.48
N GLY A 204 -4.31 4.47 8.54
CA GLY A 204 -5.18 4.89 7.46
C GLY A 204 -5.09 3.97 6.24
N GLU A 205 -5.20 4.53 5.03
CA GLU A 205 -4.98 3.78 3.79
C GLU A 205 -3.52 3.88 3.35
N TYR A 206 -2.92 2.74 3.07
CA TYR A 206 -1.51 2.62 2.71
C TYR A 206 -1.29 1.56 1.62
N SER A 207 -0.28 1.80 0.80
CA SER A 207 0.13 0.90 -0.27
C SER A 207 0.98 -0.26 0.26
N LEU A 208 0.90 -1.39 -0.45
CA LEU A 208 1.70 -2.59 -0.24
C LEU A 208 2.44 -2.93 -1.52
N ASN A 209 3.56 -3.65 -1.41
CA ASN A 209 4.20 -4.26 -2.57
C ASN A 209 3.23 -5.29 -3.19
N PRO A 210 2.81 -5.11 -4.45
CA PRO A 210 1.87 -5.98 -5.13
C PRO A 210 2.37 -7.41 -5.36
#